data_6ba4bf9d14080861438e00505224c59b
#
_entry.id   6ba4bf9d14080861438e00505224c59b
#
_cell.length_a   1.000
_cell.length_b   1.000
_cell.length_c   1.000
_cell.angle_alpha   90.00
_cell.angle_beta   90.00
_cell.angle_gamma   90.00
#
_symmetry.space_group_name_H-M   'P 1'
#
loop_
_entity.id
_entity.type
_entity.pdbx_description
1 polymer ?
#
loop_
_entity_poly.entity_id
_entity_poly.type
_entity_poly.pdbx_seq_one_letter_code
_entity_poly.pdbx_strand_id
1 'polypeptide(L)'
;MKTTPEYKFTPLQQKIILALQKENAYPHKVTKVWLEETHISWVFLTGKYAYKIKKELKFGKVLDFSTLKLRKKYCQKELNINKILCRNMYKGVVKIVDQNGNIRIRDLRCQSRAIEYAVKMAEIPQEFRMDKLVSEDRISSQAMTKLAEVLVKFHRFTRTNYRISYFGQPKAMKKKIYENFDTFSKLVRLRPEFERKLISFVTDRKALFYRRINEQKIREIHGDLYLKNIFVLYPKFYLYDRIEFNDSLRYADITEDVAHLSMDLDHHQRSDLRKYFLSQYMKKSKDKSLEELVYFLMCYKACVRAKVSFFPCERGRE
;
A
#
# COMPACT_ATOMS: atom_id res chain seq x y z
N MET A 1 -16.02 23.88 -13.28
CA MET A 1 -15.92 22.63 -12.49
C MET A 1 -15.83 21.46 -13.46
N LYS A 2 -14.65 20.92 -13.74
CA LYS A 2 -14.53 19.67 -14.48
C LYS A 2 -14.69 18.55 -13.45
N THR A 3 -15.82 17.86 -13.52
CA THR A 3 -16.13 16.68 -12.73
C THR A 3 -15.01 15.66 -12.88
N THR A 4 -14.43 15.22 -11.76
CA THR A 4 -13.59 14.03 -11.70
C THR A 4 -14.32 12.90 -12.42
N PRO A 5 -13.65 12.13 -13.30
CA PRO A 5 -14.34 11.06 -14.01
C PRO A 5 -14.88 10.06 -12.99
N GLU A 6 -16.21 9.99 -12.89
CA GLU A 6 -16.87 8.89 -12.20
C GLU A 6 -16.39 7.58 -12.84
N TYR A 7 -15.72 6.74 -12.06
CA TYR A 7 -15.32 5.44 -12.56
C TYR A 7 -16.57 4.58 -12.80
N LYS A 8 -16.93 4.41 -14.06
CA LYS A 8 -18.04 3.53 -14.46
C LYS A 8 -17.52 2.09 -14.51
N PHE A 9 -17.99 1.25 -13.61
CA PHE A 9 -17.73 -0.19 -13.64
C PHE A 9 -18.23 -0.81 -14.94
N THR A 10 -17.47 -1.76 -15.49
CA THR A 10 -17.97 -2.55 -16.61
C THR A 10 -19.18 -3.37 -16.17
N PRO A 11 -20.16 -3.66 -17.06
CA PRO A 11 -21.31 -4.50 -16.71
C PRO A 11 -20.91 -5.85 -16.11
N LEU A 12 -19.78 -6.42 -16.58
CA LEU A 12 -19.24 -7.66 -16.02
C LEU A 12 -18.76 -7.49 -14.58
N GLN A 13 -18.03 -6.43 -14.28
CA GLN A 13 -17.58 -6.19 -12.91
C GLN A 13 -18.74 -5.90 -11.96
N GLN A 14 -19.75 -5.17 -12.40
CA GLN A 14 -20.98 -4.97 -11.62
C GLN A 14 -21.67 -6.31 -11.30
N LYS A 15 -21.81 -7.19 -12.31
CA LYS A 15 -22.38 -8.55 -12.14
C LYS A 15 -21.57 -9.37 -11.13
N ILE A 16 -20.23 -9.30 -11.20
CA ILE A 16 -19.34 -9.99 -10.26
C ILE A 16 -19.53 -9.47 -8.83
N ILE A 17 -19.54 -8.14 -8.64
CA ILE A 17 -19.71 -7.52 -7.32
C ILE A 17 -21.02 -7.97 -6.67
N LEU A 18 -22.14 -7.89 -7.41
CA LEU A 18 -23.45 -8.30 -6.92
C LEU A 18 -23.50 -9.79 -6.56
N ALA A 19 -22.88 -10.64 -7.38
CA ALA A 19 -22.83 -12.07 -7.12
C ALA A 19 -22.00 -12.44 -5.90
N LEU A 20 -20.85 -11.75 -5.70
CA LEU A 20 -19.94 -12.03 -4.58
C LEU A 20 -20.41 -11.43 -3.24
N GLN A 21 -21.47 -10.64 -3.22
CA GLN A 21 -22.15 -10.26 -1.98
C GLN A 21 -23.05 -11.40 -1.44
N LYS A 22 -23.25 -12.46 -2.22
CA LYS A 22 -24.04 -13.63 -1.83
C LYS A 22 -23.15 -14.70 -1.21
N GLU A 23 -23.62 -15.33 -0.14
CA GLU A 23 -22.87 -16.32 0.65
C GLU A 23 -22.51 -17.58 -0.16
N ASN A 24 -23.38 -17.98 -1.10
CA ASN A 24 -23.19 -19.17 -1.93
C ASN A 24 -22.13 -19.02 -3.04
N ALA A 25 -21.55 -17.82 -3.21
CA ALA A 25 -20.47 -17.58 -4.17
C ALA A 25 -19.12 -18.18 -3.73
N TYR A 26 -18.99 -18.55 -2.47
CA TYR A 26 -17.72 -18.95 -1.84
C TYR A 26 -17.59 -20.47 -1.69
N PRO A 27 -16.36 -21.04 -1.74
CA PRO A 27 -16.11 -22.47 -1.57
C PRO A 27 -16.05 -22.91 -0.10
N HIS A 28 -16.52 -22.11 0.84
CA HIS A 28 -16.58 -22.39 2.26
C HIS A 28 -17.86 -21.77 2.85
N LYS A 29 -18.23 -22.20 4.05
CA LYS A 29 -19.39 -21.64 4.75
C LYS A 29 -19.16 -20.15 5.05
N VAL A 30 -20.11 -19.33 4.63
CA VAL A 30 -20.15 -17.88 4.85
C VAL A 30 -21.51 -17.54 5.42
N THR A 31 -21.56 -16.72 6.45
CA THR A 31 -22.81 -16.25 7.08
C THR A 31 -23.14 -14.82 6.73
N LYS A 32 -22.13 -14.05 6.37
CA LYS A 32 -22.26 -12.65 5.96
C LYS A 32 -21.05 -12.23 5.14
N VAL A 33 -21.29 -11.43 4.13
CA VAL A 33 -20.25 -10.82 3.30
C VAL A 33 -20.26 -9.32 3.52
N TRP A 34 -19.07 -8.75 3.76
CA TRP A 34 -18.87 -7.31 3.79
C TRP A 34 -18.00 -6.89 2.62
N LEU A 35 -18.40 -5.82 1.94
CA LEU A 35 -17.64 -5.24 0.85
C LEU A 35 -16.93 -3.98 1.32
N GLU A 36 -15.61 -3.99 1.25
CA GLU A 36 -14.78 -2.79 1.36
C GLU A 36 -14.31 -2.39 -0.03
N GLU A 37 -14.43 -1.10 -0.34
CA GLU A 37 -14.03 -0.55 -1.61
C GLU A 37 -12.81 0.36 -1.43
N THR A 38 -11.76 0.14 -2.22
CA THR A 38 -10.58 1.01 -2.30
C THR A 38 -10.54 1.69 -3.67
N HIS A 39 -9.62 2.63 -3.87
CA HIS A 39 -9.46 3.30 -5.17
C HIS A 39 -9.23 2.32 -6.33
N ILE A 40 -8.58 1.19 -6.08
CA ILE A 40 -8.10 0.26 -7.13
C ILE A 40 -8.60 -1.18 -6.99
N SER A 41 -9.34 -1.48 -5.93
CA SER A 41 -9.79 -2.85 -5.64
C SER A 41 -11.10 -2.90 -4.85
N TRP A 42 -11.78 -4.04 -4.91
CA TRP A 42 -12.82 -4.45 -3.99
C TRP A 42 -12.33 -5.57 -3.10
N VAL A 43 -12.65 -5.52 -1.81
CA VAL A 43 -12.27 -6.53 -0.84
C VAL A 43 -13.54 -7.10 -0.19
N PHE A 44 -13.81 -8.37 -0.45
CA PHE A 44 -14.93 -9.10 0.12
C PHE A 44 -14.46 -9.83 1.38
N LEU A 45 -15.01 -9.44 2.52
CA LEU A 45 -14.72 -10.02 3.83
C LEU A 45 -15.81 -11.04 4.17
N THR A 46 -15.42 -12.27 4.52
CA THR A 46 -16.33 -13.40 4.70
C THR A 46 -16.28 -14.03 6.09
N GLY A 47 -15.60 -13.35 7.02
CA GLY A 47 -15.34 -13.79 8.40
C GLY A 47 -14.14 -14.74 8.54
N LYS A 48 -13.83 -15.53 7.50
CA LYS A 48 -12.67 -16.44 7.49
C LYS A 48 -11.59 -16.01 6.50
N TYR A 49 -12.01 -15.54 5.34
CA TYR A 49 -11.12 -15.11 4.26
C TYR A 49 -11.56 -13.78 3.68
N ALA A 50 -10.57 -12.99 3.26
CA ALA A 50 -10.75 -11.82 2.43
C ALA A 50 -10.40 -12.15 0.98
N TYR A 51 -11.19 -11.63 0.04
CA TYR A 51 -10.98 -11.80 -1.40
C TYR A 51 -10.85 -10.44 -2.05
N LYS A 52 -9.64 -10.09 -2.47
CA LYS A 52 -9.33 -8.78 -3.08
C LYS A 52 -9.31 -8.89 -4.59
N ILE A 53 -10.19 -8.15 -5.26
CA ILE A 53 -10.38 -8.10 -6.71
C ILE A 53 -9.91 -6.73 -7.21
N LYS A 54 -9.10 -6.72 -8.26
CA LYS A 54 -8.64 -5.47 -8.87
C LYS A 54 -9.72 -4.87 -9.76
N LYS A 55 -9.93 -3.56 -9.64
CA LYS A 55 -10.82 -2.81 -10.53
C LYS A 55 -10.24 -2.77 -11.95
N GLU A 56 -11.11 -2.82 -12.96
CA GLU A 56 -10.73 -2.65 -14.36
C GLU A 56 -10.48 -1.19 -14.66
N LEU A 57 -9.26 -0.72 -14.41
CA LEU A 57 -8.91 0.69 -14.54
C LEU A 57 -7.47 0.87 -15.01
N LYS A 58 -7.21 2.07 -15.55
CA LYS A 58 -5.89 2.50 -15.97
C LYS A 58 -5.66 3.96 -15.57
N PHE A 59 -4.59 4.21 -14.82
CA PHE A 59 -4.15 5.55 -14.45
C PHE A 59 -2.83 5.89 -15.13
N GLY A 60 -2.91 6.45 -16.32
CA GLY A 60 -1.74 6.85 -17.10
C GLY A 60 -0.67 5.76 -17.17
N LYS A 61 0.55 6.10 -16.76
CA LYS A 61 1.68 5.15 -16.66
C LYS A 61 1.85 4.56 -15.27
N VAL A 62 1.04 4.97 -14.28
CA VAL A 62 1.20 4.55 -12.89
C VAL A 62 0.67 3.15 -12.65
N LEU A 63 -0.51 2.86 -13.21
CA LEU A 63 -1.22 1.60 -12.99
C LEU A 63 -2.04 1.23 -14.21
N ASP A 64 -2.00 -0.07 -14.58
CA ASP A 64 -2.81 -0.63 -15.67
C ASP A 64 -3.39 -2.00 -15.27
N PHE A 65 -4.67 -2.02 -14.94
CA PHE A 65 -5.49 -3.22 -14.66
C PHE A 65 -6.59 -3.41 -15.72
N SER A 66 -6.47 -2.77 -16.87
CA SER A 66 -7.50 -2.74 -17.91
C SER A 66 -7.87 -4.11 -18.50
N THR A 67 -6.95 -5.08 -18.48
CA THR A 67 -7.24 -6.41 -19.01
C THR A 67 -7.24 -7.48 -17.95
N LEU A 68 -8.04 -8.54 -18.16
CA LEU A 68 -8.07 -9.71 -17.28
C LEU A 68 -6.68 -10.35 -17.10
N LYS A 69 -5.87 -10.38 -18.17
CA LYS A 69 -4.48 -10.89 -18.14
C LYS A 69 -3.61 -10.06 -17.20
N LEU A 70 -3.73 -8.74 -17.23
CA LEU A 70 -3.00 -7.84 -16.33
C LEU A 70 -3.48 -8.01 -14.89
N ARG A 71 -4.79 -8.08 -14.65
CA ARG A 71 -5.32 -8.30 -13.30
C ARG A 71 -4.84 -9.62 -12.70
N LYS A 72 -4.83 -10.73 -13.50
CA LYS A 72 -4.22 -12.01 -13.08
C LYS A 72 -2.74 -11.84 -12.70
N LYS A 73 -1.95 -11.20 -13.57
CA LYS A 73 -0.53 -10.93 -13.35
C LYS A 73 -0.30 -10.19 -12.04
N TYR A 74 -1.08 -9.14 -11.79
CA TYR A 74 -0.92 -8.32 -10.59
C TYR A 74 -1.47 -8.98 -9.32
N CYS A 75 -2.50 -9.83 -9.39
CA CYS A 75 -2.88 -10.68 -8.27
C CYS A 75 -1.74 -11.64 -7.88
N GLN A 76 -1.08 -12.25 -8.86
CA GLN A 76 0.06 -13.14 -8.60
C GLN A 76 1.27 -12.37 -8.05
N LYS A 77 1.55 -11.17 -8.57
CA LYS A 77 2.62 -10.32 -8.09
C LYS A 77 2.35 -9.84 -6.65
N GLU A 78 1.12 -9.41 -6.34
CA GLU A 78 0.70 -9.03 -5.00
C GLU A 78 0.92 -10.18 -4.00
N LEU A 79 0.45 -11.39 -4.35
CA LEU A 79 0.68 -12.58 -3.54
C LEU A 79 2.17 -12.81 -3.24
N ASN A 80 3.01 -12.73 -4.26
CA ASN A 80 4.43 -13.05 -4.14
C ASN A 80 5.19 -12.05 -3.26
N ILE A 81 4.97 -10.75 -3.47
CA ILE A 81 5.70 -9.71 -2.72
C ILE A 81 5.22 -9.57 -1.28
N ASN A 82 3.94 -9.82 -1.02
CA ASN A 82 3.36 -9.68 0.32
C ASN A 82 3.63 -10.90 1.21
N LYS A 83 3.86 -12.08 0.65
CA LYS A 83 4.26 -13.27 1.43
C LYS A 83 5.55 -13.08 2.23
N ILE A 84 6.40 -12.14 1.86
CA ILE A 84 7.64 -11.83 2.58
C ILE A 84 7.33 -11.35 4.01
N LEU A 85 6.33 -10.48 4.16
CA LEU A 85 5.93 -9.89 5.44
C LEU A 85 4.70 -10.58 6.06
N CYS A 86 3.84 -11.17 5.22
CA CYS A 86 2.52 -11.67 5.61
C CYS A 86 2.28 -13.11 5.12
N ARG A 87 3.25 -14.03 5.27
CA ARG A 87 3.20 -15.40 4.74
C ARG A 87 1.92 -16.13 5.10
N ASN A 88 1.48 -16.01 6.35
CA ASN A 88 0.28 -16.72 6.84
C ASN A 88 -1.02 -16.03 6.44
N MET A 89 -1.00 -14.76 6.06
CA MET A 89 -2.16 -14.01 5.62
C MET A 89 -2.49 -14.31 4.15
N TYR A 90 -1.51 -14.22 3.24
CA TYR A 90 -1.71 -14.42 1.80
C TYR A 90 -1.77 -15.91 1.45
N LYS A 91 -2.96 -16.41 1.12
CA LYS A 91 -3.22 -17.85 0.86
C LYS A 91 -2.97 -18.25 -0.58
N GLY A 92 -3.37 -17.43 -1.55
CA GLY A 92 -3.21 -17.75 -2.97
C GLY A 92 -3.97 -16.81 -3.89
N VAL A 93 -3.90 -17.06 -5.17
CA VAL A 93 -4.78 -16.46 -6.18
C VAL A 93 -5.87 -17.48 -6.49
N VAL A 94 -7.11 -17.01 -6.60
CA VAL A 94 -8.28 -17.78 -7.00
C VAL A 94 -8.89 -17.17 -8.24
N LYS A 95 -9.71 -17.93 -8.95
CA LYS A 95 -10.48 -17.42 -10.09
C LYS A 95 -11.97 -17.31 -9.76
N ILE A 96 -12.60 -16.38 -10.41
CA ILE A 96 -14.04 -16.21 -10.43
C ILE A 96 -14.52 -16.73 -11.77
N VAL A 97 -15.52 -17.58 -11.75
CA VAL A 97 -16.08 -18.26 -12.92
C VAL A 97 -17.59 -18.05 -13.00
N ASP A 98 -18.14 -18.00 -14.20
CA ASP A 98 -19.58 -18.05 -14.44
C ASP A 98 -19.95 -19.49 -14.85
N GLN A 99 -20.78 -20.15 -14.06
CA GLN A 99 -21.30 -21.47 -14.31
C GLN A 99 -22.81 -21.38 -14.53
N ASN A 100 -23.23 -21.21 -15.78
CA ASN A 100 -24.64 -21.09 -16.18
C ASN A 100 -25.39 -19.96 -15.42
N GLY A 101 -24.80 -18.78 -15.38
CA GLY A 101 -25.36 -17.61 -14.68
C GLY A 101 -25.00 -17.54 -13.19
N ASN A 102 -24.39 -18.57 -12.62
CA ASN A 102 -23.96 -18.61 -11.23
C ASN A 102 -22.47 -18.26 -11.13
N ILE A 103 -22.18 -17.05 -10.68
CA ILE A 103 -20.81 -16.59 -10.46
C ILE A 103 -20.30 -17.11 -9.12
N ARG A 104 -19.14 -17.79 -9.14
CA ARG A 104 -18.55 -18.42 -7.97
C ARG A 104 -17.03 -18.32 -7.96
N ILE A 105 -16.46 -18.33 -6.75
CA ILE A 105 -15.01 -18.43 -6.53
C ILE A 105 -14.60 -19.91 -6.63
N ARG A 106 -13.53 -20.17 -7.39
CA ARG A 106 -12.94 -21.48 -7.60
C ARG A 106 -11.41 -21.44 -7.50
N ASP A 107 -10.82 -22.58 -7.18
CA ASP A 107 -9.37 -22.78 -7.26
C ASP A 107 -8.88 -22.60 -8.72
N LEU A 108 -7.62 -22.19 -8.90
CA LEU A 108 -7.03 -22.00 -10.23
C LEU A 108 -7.04 -23.29 -11.08
N ARG A 109 -7.03 -24.46 -10.44
CA ARG A 109 -7.05 -25.78 -11.13
C ARG A 109 -8.41 -26.17 -11.68
N CYS A 110 -9.50 -25.50 -11.28
CA CYS A 110 -10.83 -25.75 -11.86
C CYS A 110 -10.79 -25.54 -13.39
N GLN A 111 -11.46 -26.37 -14.18
CA GLN A 111 -11.42 -26.29 -15.66
C GLN A 111 -12.23 -25.13 -16.22
N SER A 112 -13.24 -24.59 -15.49
CA SER A 112 -14.07 -23.49 -15.96
C SER A 112 -13.23 -22.27 -16.32
N ARG A 113 -13.62 -21.54 -17.38
CA ARG A 113 -12.96 -20.30 -17.81
C ARG A 113 -13.10 -19.22 -16.74
N ALA A 114 -12.01 -18.56 -16.41
CA ALA A 114 -12.04 -17.43 -15.50
C ALA A 114 -12.64 -16.19 -16.17
N ILE A 115 -13.54 -15.53 -15.47
CA ILE A 115 -14.05 -14.20 -15.83
C ILE A 115 -13.35 -13.10 -15.00
N GLU A 116 -12.77 -13.45 -13.82
CA GLU A 116 -11.96 -12.55 -13.01
C GLU A 116 -11.03 -13.34 -12.07
N TYR A 117 -10.10 -12.63 -11.42
CA TYR A 117 -9.16 -13.18 -10.44
C TYR A 117 -9.21 -12.38 -9.14
N ALA A 118 -8.99 -13.08 -8.02
CA ALA A 118 -8.87 -12.47 -6.70
C ALA A 118 -7.66 -12.99 -5.94
N VAL A 119 -7.08 -12.14 -5.10
CA VAL A 119 -6.13 -12.55 -4.07
C VAL A 119 -6.93 -13.04 -2.87
N LYS A 120 -6.74 -14.29 -2.46
CA LYS A 120 -7.33 -14.87 -1.25
C LYS A 120 -6.38 -14.68 -0.08
N MET A 121 -6.88 -14.08 0.99
CA MET A 121 -6.14 -13.84 2.23
C MET A 121 -6.90 -14.44 3.42
N ALA A 122 -6.22 -14.78 4.51
CA ALA A 122 -6.88 -14.94 5.80
C ALA A 122 -7.43 -13.58 6.24
N GLU A 123 -8.67 -13.53 6.64
CA GLU A 123 -9.25 -12.32 7.21
C GLU A 123 -8.74 -12.14 8.65
N ILE A 124 -8.27 -10.95 8.96
CA ILE A 124 -7.94 -10.53 10.32
C ILE A 124 -9.03 -9.54 10.74
N PRO A 125 -9.62 -9.69 11.93
CA PRO A 125 -10.64 -8.76 12.41
C PRO A 125 -10.14 -7.32 12.43
N GLN A 126 -10.99 -6.39 11.99
CA GLN A 126 -10.63 -4.99 11.77
C GLN A 126 -10.24 -4.26 13.06
N GLU A 127 -10.66 -4.75 14.22
CA GLU A 127 -10.25 -4.22 15.55
C GLU A 127 -8.75 -4.36 15.83
N PHE A 128 -8.04 -5.25 15.13
CA PHE A 128 -6.59 -5.41 15.21
C PHE A 128 -5.83 -4.55 14.20
N ARG A 129 -6.50 -3.74 13.41
CA ARG A 129 -5.84 -2.82 12.48
C ARG A 129 -5.22 -1.66 13.25
N MET A 130 -3.99 -1.32 12.90
CA MET A 130 -3.17 -0.42 13.72
C MET A 130 -3.73 1.00 13.82
N ASP A 131 -4.41 1.53 12.79
CA ASP A 131 -5.07 2.83 12.86
C ASP A 131 -6.16 2.89 13.94
N LYS A 132 -6.95 1.81 14.09
CA LYS A 132 -7.95 1.69 15.16
C LYS A 132 -7.30 1.59 16.53
N LEU A 133 -6.30 0.71 16.66
CA LEU A 133 -5.57 0.56 17.92
C LEU A 133 -4.90 1.86 18.36
N VAL A 134 -4.38 2.65 17.41
CA VAL A 134 -3.80 3.96 17.68
C VAL A 134 -4.87 4.97 18.12
N SER A 135 -6.01 5.03 17.42
CA SER A 135 -7.11 5.94 17.75
C SER A 135 -7.78 5.62 19.10
N GLU A 136 -7.76 4.35 19.52
CA GLU A 136 -8.29 3.85 20.77
C GLU A 136 -7.25 3.82 21.91
N ASP A 137 -6.06 4.37 21.69
CA ASP A 137 -4.92 4.35 22.64
C ASP A 137 -4.50 2.95 23.14
N ARG A 138 -4.63 1.94 22.27
CA ARG A 138 -4.35 0.52 22.57
C ARG A 138 -2.99 0.05 22.05
N ILE A 139 -2.10 0.97 21.68
CA ILE A 139 -0.73 0.68 21.22
C ILE A 139 0.29 1.05 22.28
N SER A 140 1.04 0.06 22.77
CA SER A 140 2.11 0.26 23.72
C SER A 140 3.45 0.63 23.08
N SER A 141 4.35 1.26 23.85
CA SER A 141 5.74 1.50 23.45
C SER A 141 6.48 0.21 23.08
N GLN A 142 6.17 -0.92 23.74
CA GLN A 142 6.73 -2.23 23.38
C GLN A 142 6.29 -2.66 21.99
N ALA A 143 5.03 -2.43 21.62
CA ALA A 143 4.53 -2.72 20.28
C ALA A 143 5.25 -1.88 19.22
N MET A 144 5.50 -0.59 19.49
CA MET A 144 6.28 0.28 18.59
C MET A 144 7.74 -0.16 18.46
N THR A 145 8.35 -0.62 19.55
CA THR A 145 9.69 -1.22 19.53
C THR A 145 9.71 -2.45 18.62
N LYS A 146 8.71 -3.33 18.76
CA LYS A 146 8.60 -4.55 17.97
C LYS A 146 8.36 -4.26 16.49
N LEU A 147 7.52 -3.28 16.18
CA LEU A 147 7.30 -2.82 14.80
C LEU A 147 8.59 -2.29 14.17
N ALA A 148 9.38 -1.50 14.92
CA ALA A 148 10.67 -1.03 14.46
C ALA A 148 11.64 -2.20 14.17
N GLU A 149 11.65 -3.26 14.99
CA GLU A 149 12.44 -4.47 14.75
C GLU A 149 12.02 -5.19 13.45
N VAL A 150 10.72 -5.38 13.28
CA VAL A 150 10.16 -6.03 12.07
C VAL A 150 10.56 -5.24 10.83
N LEU A 151 10.45 -3.93 10.87
CA LEU A 151 10.73 -3.06 9.73
C LEU A 151 12.24 -3.01 9.43
N VAL A 152 13.10 -2.89 10.45
CA VAL A 152 14.55 -2.95 10.28
C VAL A 152 14.99 -4.29 9.68
N LYS A 153 14.44 -5.39 10.19
CA LYS A 153 14.71 -6.72 9.62
C LYS A 153 14.28 -6.79 8.15
N PHE A 154 13.07 -6.35 7.84
CA PHE A 154 12.58 -6.30 6.48
C PHE A 154 13.50 -5.50 5.57
N HIS A 155 13.82 -4.27 5.91
CA HIS A 155 14.67 -3.39 5.11
C HIS A 155 16.09 -3.95 4.92
N ARG A 156 16.63 -4.68 5.91
CA ARG A 156 17.97 -5.30 5.82
C ARG A 156 18.02 -6.42 4.78
N PHE A 157 16.92 -7.18 4.65
CA PHE A 157 16.89 -8.37 3.79
C PHE A 157 16.18 -8.16 2.45
N THR A 158 15.54 -7.01 2.22
CA THR A 158 14.93 -6.71 0.93
C THR A 158 15.99 -6.48 -0.15
N ARG A 159 15.57 -6.75 -1.37
CA ARG A 159 16.42 -6.69 -2.55
C ARG A 159 16.96 -5.29 -2.81
N THR A 160 18.25 -5.20 -3.12
CA THR A 160 18.90 -4.05 -3.71
C THR A 160 19.82 -4.50 -4.83
N ASN A 161 20.00 -3.69 -5.86
CA ASN A 161 20.93 -3.88 -6.97
C ASN A 161 21.07 -2.56 -7.74
N TYR A 162 21.93 -2.53 -8.75
CA TYR A 162 22.19 -1.34 -9.56
C TYR A 162 20.91 -0.70 -10.14
N ARG A 163 19.95 -1.51 -10.65
CA ARG A 163 18.68 -1.00 -11.19
C ARG A 163 17.81 -0.35 -10.10
N ILE A 164 17.77 -0.95 -8.92
CA ILE A 164 17.04 -0.40 -7.77
C ILE A 164 17.71 0.89 -7.28
N SER A 165 19.04 0.90 -7.20
CA SER A 165 19.82 2.07 -6.74
C SER A 165 19.59 3.32 -7.59
N TYR A 166 19.25 3.17 -8.87
CA TYR A 166 18.88 4.29 -9.75
C TYR A 166 17.72 5.13 -9.17
N PHE A 167 16.77 4.52 -8.49
CA PHE A 167 15.62 5.21 -7.91
C PHE A 167 15.96 6.06 -6.67
N GLY A 168 17.16 5.93 -6.13
CA GLY A 168 17.69 6.79 -5.07
C GLY A 168 18.36 8.06 -5.57
N GLN A 169 18.56 8.23 -6.88
CA GLN A 169 19.23 9.40 -7.43
C GLN A 169 18.41 10.69 -7.21
N PRO A 170 19.06 11.84 -6.99
CA PRO A 170 18.40 13.14 -6.88
C PRO A 170 17.42 13.43 -8.03
N LYS A 171 17.80 13.05 -9.26
CA LYS A 171 16.94 13.19 -10.45
C LYS A 171 15.65 12.37 -10.34
N ALA A 172 15.74 11.14 -9.82
CA ALA A 172 14.57 10.28 -9.63
C ALA A 172 13.62 10.84 -8.56
N MET A 173 14.17 11.37 -7.46
CA MET A 173 13.35 12.01 -6.41
C MET A 173 12.67 13.29 -6.93
N LYS A 174 13.38 14.15 -7.65
CA LYS A 174 12.80 15.34 -8.30
C LYS A 174 11.66 14.97 -9.23
N LYS A 175 11.84 13.93 -10.05
CA LYS A 175 10.78 13.41 -10.93
C LYS A 175 9.53 12.98 -10.15
N LYS A 176 9.68 12.25 -9.05
CA LYS A 176 8.56 11.87 -8.17
C LYS A 176 7.83 13.11 -7.62
N ILE A 177 8.56 14.15 -7.22
CA ILE A 177 7.99 15.42 -6.74
C ILE A 177 7.19 16.07 -7.84
N TYR A 178 7.76 16.31 -9.03
CA TYR A 178 7.08 16.93 -10.16
C TYR A 178 5.83 16.18 -10.57
N GLU A 179 5.88 14.86 -10.72
CA GLU A 179 4.72 14.03 -11.09
C GLU A 179 3.62 14.10 -10.02
N ASN A 180 4.00 14.20 -8.73
CA ASN A 180 3.03 14.35 -7.66
C ASN A 180 2.33 15.73 -7.74
N PHE A 181 3.09 16.81 -7.92
CA PHE A 181 2.56 18.17 -7.95
C PHE A 181 1.84 18.51 -9.25
N ASP A 182 2.26 18.00 -10.42
CA ASP A 182 1.51 18.15 -11.68
C ASP A 182 0.08 17.57 -11.57
N THR A 183 -0.06 16.42 -10.92
CA THR A 183 -1.38 15.85 -10.68
C THR A 183 -2.16 16.66 -9.63
N PHE A 184 -1.48 17.09 -8.58
CA PHE A 184 -2.11 17.79 -7.46
C PHE A 184 -2.57 19.22 -7.82
N SER A 185 -1.79 19.94 -8.62
CA SER A 185 -2.12 21.29 -9.07
C SER A 185 -3.38 21.35 -9.93
N LYS A 186 -3.73 20.23 -10.58
CA LYS A 186 -4.98 20.09 -11.35
C LYS A 186 -6.21 19.89 -10.45
N LEU A 187 -5.98 19.47 -9.21
CA LEU A 187 -7.03 19.14 -8.23
C LEU A 187 -7.22 20.24 -7.19
N VAL A 188 -6.12 20.86 -6.75
CA VAL A 188 -6.10 21.86 -5.67
C VAL A 188 -5.09 22.96 -5.98
N ARG A 189 -5.40 24.19 -5.58
CA ARG A 189 -4.46 25.31 -5.59
C ARG A 189 -3.41 25.13 -4.47
N LEU A 190 -2.41 24.28 -4.68
CA LEU A 190 -1.24 24.26 -3.79
C LEU A 190 -0.38 25.51 -4.02
N ARG A 191 0.19 25.99 -2.93
CA ARG A 191 1.19 27.07 -3.02
C ARG A 191 2.44 26.52 -3.73
N PRO A 192 2.89 27.13 -4.83
CA PRO A 192 4.10 26.70 -5.57
C PRO A 192 5.38 26.64 -4.70
N GLU A 193 5.34 27.29 -3.55
CA GLU A 193 6.42 27.32 -2.57
C GLU A 193 6.74 25.94 -2.00
N PHE A 194 5.74 25.09 -1.78
CA PHE A 194 5.99 23.73 -1.26
C PHE A 194 6.77 22.88 -2.24
N GLU A 195 6.40 22.90 -3.50
CA GLU A 195 7.15 22.20 -4.54
C GLU A 195 8.58 22.70 -4.63
N ARG A 196 8.77 24.05 -4.66
CA ARG A 196 10.09 24.67 -4.70
C ARG A 196 10.95 24.25 -3.52
N LYS A 197 10.42 24.25 -2.28
CA LYS A 197 11.15 23.83 -1.08
C LYS A 197 11.59 22.37 -1.15
N LEU A 198 10.72 21.45 -1.62
CA LEU A 198 11.08 20.05 -1.79
C LEU A 198 12.18 19.88 -2.86
N ILE A 199 12.09 20.61 -3.97
CA ILE A 199 13.09 20.55 -5.04
C ILE A 199 14.42 21.16 -4.60
N SER A 200 14.39 22.28 -3.84
CA SER A 200 15.59 22.90 -3.25
C SER A 200 16.30 21.92 -2.31
N PHE A 201 15.58 21.28 -1.38
CA PHE A 201 16.17 20.28 -0.50
C PHE A 201 16.93 19.20 -1.28
N VAL A 202 16.33 18.63 -2.32
CA VAL A 202 16.98 17.60 -3.15
C VAL A 202 18.20 18.16 -3.88
N THR A 203 18.15 19.43 -4.28
CA THR A 203 19.26 20.10 -4.98
C THR A 203 20.43 20.34 -4.03
N ASP A 204 20.15 20.87 -2.85
CA ASP A 204 21.16 21.32 -1.88
C ASP A 204 21.79 20.13 -1.15
N ARG A 205 21.04 19.03 -1.01
CA ARG A 205 21.47 17.81 -0.31
C ARG A 205 21.83 16.66 -1.25
N LYS A 206 22.26 16.91 -2.49
CA LYS A 206 22.64 15.87 -3.46
C LYS A 206 23.62 14.85 -2.88
N ALA A 207 24.61 15.29 -2.11
CA ALA A 207 25.59 14.41 -1.48
C ALA A 207 24.93 13.38 -0.53
N LEU A 208 23.86 13.77 0.19
CA LEU A 208 23.13 12.87 1.06
C LEU A 208 22.50 11.73 0.23
N PHE A 209 21.84 12.04 -0.89
CA PHE A 209 21.22 11.01 -1.76
C PHE A 209 22.26 10.03 -2.32
N TYR A 210 23.43 10.52 -2.77
CA TYR A 210 24.49 9.63 -3.24
C TYR A 210 25.11 8.80 -2.12
N ARG A 211 25.29 9.38 -0.92
CA ARG A 211 25.70 8.61 0.27
C ARG A 211 24.72 7.46 0.57
N ARG A 212 23.41 7.73 0.54
CA ARG A 212 22.37 6.73 0.74
C ARG A 212 22.43 5.60 -0.28
N ILE A 213 22.73 5.92 -1.55
CA ILE A 213 22.95 4.90 -2.60
C ILE A 213 24.16 4.04 -2.27
N ASN A 214 25.29 4.65 -1.92
CA ASN A 214 26.54 3.95 -1.59
C ASN A 214 26.39 3.06 -0.35
N GLU A 215 25.60 3.49 0.62
CA GLU A 215 25.24 2.72 1.82
C GLU A 215 24.17 1.65 1.56
N GLN A 216 23.79 1.42 0.31
CA GLN A 216 22.76 0.45 -0.09
C GLN A 216 21.41 0.62 0.63
N LYS A 217 21.02 1.89 0.90
CA LYS A 217 19.74 2.23 1.53
C LYS A 217 18.57 2.22 0.54
N ILE A 218 18.86 2.20 -0.77
CA ILE A 218 17.84 2.12 -1.81
C ILE A 218 17.48 0.66 -2.03
N ARG A 219 16.23 0.30 -1.70
CA ARG A 219 15.80 -1.09 -1.63
C ARG A 219 14.39 -1.29 -2.15
N GLU A 220 13.98 -2.54 -2.25
CA GLU A 220 12.60 -2.90 -2.53
C GLU A 220 11.76 -2.78 -1.25
N ILE A 221 11.25 -1.58 -0.97
CA ILE A 221 10.50 -1.22 0.23
C ILE A 221 9.02 -1.68 0.17
N HIS A 222 8.23 -1.38 1.21
CA HIS A 222 6.78 -1.57 1.19
C HIS A 222 6.13 -0.63 0.17
N GLY A 223 6.48 0.63 0.20
CA GLY A 223 6.04 1.69 -0.71
C GLY A 223 4.77 2.42 -0.25
N ASP A 224 3.90 1.75 0.50
CA ASP A 224 2.66 2.31 1.05
C ASP A 224 2.45 1.90 2.52
N LEU A 225 3.47 2.13 3.36
CA LEU A 225 3.44 1.74 4.77
C LEU A 225 2.82 2.83 5.65
N TYR A 226 1.54 2.68 5.95
CA TYR A 226 0.81 3.54 6.89
C TYR A 226 -0.08 2.67 7.80
N LEU A 227 -0.71 3.26 8.82
CA LEU A 227 -1.36 2.51 9.91
C LEU A 227 -2.44 1.53 9.43
N LYS A 228 -3.24 1.91 8.41
CA LYS A 228 -4.28 1.03 7.85
C LYS A 228 -3.72 -0.23 7.19
N ASN A 229 -2.46 -0.22 6.74
CA ASN A 229 -1.79 -1.35 6.10
C ASN A 229 -1.00 -2.22 7.10
N ILE A 230 -1.33 -2.12 8.39
CA ILE A 230 -0.71 -2.91 9.46
C ILE A 230 -1.79 -3.52 10.34
N PHE A 231 -1.77 -4.86 10.49
CA PHE A 231 -2.51 -5.53 11.56
C PHE A 231 -1.55 -5.97 12.68
N VAL A 232 -2.03 -5.82 13.92
CA VAL A 232 -1.27 -6.13 15.13
C VAL A 232 -1.93 -7.27 15.89
N LEU A 233 -1.37 -8.48 15.78
CA LEU A 233 -1.72 -9.64 16.62
C LEU A 233 -0.51 -9.94 17.50
N TYR A 234 -0.25 -9.07 18.47
CA TYR A 234 0.97 -9.10 19.28
C TYR A 234 1.35 -10.52 19.74
N PRO A 235 2.61 -10.92 19.58
CA PRO A 235 3.77 -10.12 19.13
C PRO A 235 3.98 -10.06 17.60
N LYS A 236 2.99 -10.48 16.80
CA LYS A 236 3.08 -10.51 15.33
C LYS A 236 2.49 -9.24 14.72
N PHE A 237 3.18 -8.76 13.68
CA PHE A 237 2.75 -7.65 12.84
C PHE A 237 2.61 -8.15 11.41
N TYR A 238 1.52 -7.79 10.75
CA TYR A 238 1.27 -8.07 9.34
C TYR A 238 1.28 -6.74 8.59
N LEU A 239 2.39 -6.46 7.91
CA LEU A 239 2.54 -5.28 7.04
C LEU A 239 2.12 -5.71 5.64
N TYR A 240 0.86 -5.51 5.32
CA TYR A 240 0.23 -6.03 4.09
C TYR A 240 0.00 -4.92 3.06
N ASP A 241 -0.40 -5.32 1.86
CA ASP A 241 -0.72 -4.42 0.75
C ASP A 241 0.47 -3.60 0.24
N ARG A 242 1.64 -4.24 0.09
CA ARG A 242 2.79 -3.64 -0.59
C ARG A 242 2.43 -3.36 -2.05
N ILE A 243 2.89 -2.23 -2.56
CA ILE A 243 2.64 -1.81 -3.95
C ILE A 243 3.18 -2.85 -4.93
N GLU A 244 2.30 -3.51 -5.70
CA GLU A 244 2.66 -4.50 -6.71
C GLU A 244 2.65 -3.95 -8.13
N PHE A 245 1.85 -2.91 -8.40
CA PHE A 245 1.55 -2.44 -9.75
C PHE A 245 2.63 -1.52 -10.33
N ASN A 246 3.49 -0.92 -9.49
CA ASN A 246 4.51 0.01 -9.95
C ASN A 246 5.82 -0.15 -9.17
N ASP A 247 6.86 -0.60 -9.86
CA ASP A 247 8.16 -0.83 -9.25
C ASP A 247 8.84 0.49 -8.81
N SER A 248 8.59 1.61 -9.50
CA SER A 248 9.18 2.91 -9.15
C SER A 248 8.65 3.47 -7.83
N LEU A 249 7.48 3.03 -7.37
CA LEU A 249 6.93 3.38 -6.06
C LEU A 249 7.43 2.47 -4.93
N ARG A 250 7.98 1.30 -5.31
CA ARG A 250 8.51 0.31 -4.36
C ARG A 250 10.04 0.30 -4.30
N TYR A 251 10.73 0.77 -5.35
CA TYR A 251 12.18 0.94 -5.34
C TYR A 251 12.52 2.33 -4.85
N ALA A 252 12.92 2.43 -3.59
CA ALA A 252 13.15 3.71 -2.95
C ALA A 252 14.10 3.59 -1.75
N ASP A 253 14.43 4.73 -1.17
CA ASP A 253 15.12 4.76 0.10
C ASP A 253 14.24 4.14 1.21
N ILE A 254 14.82 3.29 2.05
CA ILE A 254 14.11 2.67 3.18
C ILE A 254 13.47 3.70 4.11
N THR A 255 13.99 4.92 4.13
CA THR A 255 13.43 6.03 4.90
C THR A 255 12.03 6.42 4.39
N GLU A 256 11.65 6.12 3.13
CA GLU A 256 10.29 6.41 2.64
C GLU A 256 9.21 5.64 3.41
N ASP A 257 9.44 4.36 3.77
CA ASP A 257 8.48 3.59 4.60
C ASP A 257 8.43 4.15 6.02
N VAL A 258 9.59 4.46 6.61
CA VAL A 258 9.70 5.04 7.95
C VAL A 258 9.00 6.40 8.02
N ALA A 259 9.21 7.23 7.01
CA ALA A 259 8.60 8.56 6.91
C ALA A 259 7.08 8.47 6.69
N HIS A 260 6.61 7.52 5.88
CA HIS A 260 5.17 7.34 5.63
C HIS A 260 4.43 6.96 6.91
N LEU A 261 4.94 5.97 7.65
CA LEU A 261 4.37 5.58 8.94
C LEU A 261 4.46 6.72 9.97
N SER A 262 5.59 7.43 10.02
CA SER A 262 5.78 8.57 10.93
C SER A 262 4.82 9.72 10.64
N MET A 263 4.61 10.05 9.37
CA MET A 263 3.66 11.06 8.93
C MET A 263 2.22 10.68 9.29
N ASP A 264 1.86 9.39 9.14
CA ASP A 264 0.52 8.92 9.46
C ASP A 264 0.25 8.91 10.98
N LEU A 265 1.26 8.60 11.81
CA LEU A 265 1.18 8.78 13.27
C LEU A 265 0.94 10.25 13.67
N ASP A 266 1.61 11.20 13.02
CA ASP A 266 1.36 12.64 13.23
C ASP A 266 -0.06 13.03 12.79
N HIS A 267 -0.55 12.48 11.69
CA HIS A 267 -1.92 12.69 11.22
C HIS A 267 -2.96 12.22 12.26
N HIS A 268 -2.67 11.13 12.96
CA HIS A 268 -3.46 10.64 14.09
C HIS A 268 -3.15 11.34 15.43
N GLN A 269 -2.42 12.47 15.41
CA GLN A 269 -2.04 13.26 16.60
C GLN A 269 -1.22 12.47 17.63
N ARG A 270 -0.50 11.42 17.17
CA ARG A 270 0.36 10.57 18.00
C ARG A 270 1.85 10.84 17.75
N SER A 271 2.25 12.10 17.90
CA SER A 271 3.65 12.52 17.79
C SER A 271 4.55 11.89 18.87
N ASP A 272 3.98 11.49 20.00
CA ASP A 272 4.63 10.69 21.04
C ASP A 272 5.08 9.33 20.48
N LEU A 273 4.16 8.56 19.88
CA LEU A 273 4.46 7.27 19.26
C LEU A 273 5.43 7.42 18.07
N ARG A 274 5.27 8.48 17.26
CA ARG A 274 6.21 8.78 16.17
C ARG A 274 7.63 8.98 16.68
N LYS A 275 7.83 9.84 17.67
CA LYS A 275 9.16 10.12 18.24
C LYS A 275 9.77 8.85 18.79
N TYR A 276 8.99 8.07 19.53
CA TYR A 276 9.43 6.80 20.10
C TYR A 276 9.79 5.78 18.99
N PHE A 277 8.94 5.60 17.98
CA PHE A 277 9.20 4.71 16.86
C PHE A 277 10.48 5.08 16.11
N LEU A 278 10.67 6.37 15.77
CA LEU A 278 11.87 6.85 15.10
C LEU A 278 13.13 6.56 15.92
N SER A 279 13.10 6.83 17.23
CA SER A 279 14.23 6.54 18.12
C SER A 279 14.61 5.06 18.13
N GLN A 280 13.60 4.17 18.21
CA GLN A 280 13.79 2.72 18.19
C GLN A 280 14.31 2.24 16.83
N TYR A 281 13.74 2.76 15.73
CA TYR A 281 14.18 2.40 14.39
C TYR A 281 15.63 2.84 14.15
N MET A 282 16.01 4.08 14.47
CA MET A 282 17.39 4.58 14.33
C MET A 282 18.37 3.77 15.19
N LYS A 283 18.02 3.50 16.44
CA LYS A 283 18.86 2.68 17.35
C LYS A 283 19.14 1.28 16.78
N LYS A 284 18.11 0.63 16.23
CA LYS A 284 18.20 -0.76 15.74
C LYS A 284 18.78 -0.86 14.32
N SER A 285 18.52 0.12 13.46
CA SER A 285 19.06 0.16 12.10
C SER A 285 20.52 0.63 12.04
N LYS A 286 20.95 1.39 13.05
CA LYS A 286 22.24 2.13 13.09
C LYS A 286 22.40 3.10 11.91
N ASP A 287 21.29 3.57 11.36
CA ASP A 287 21.25 4.47 10.20
C ASP A 287 21.31 5.93 10.66
N LYS A 288 22.51 6.47 10.74
CA LYS A 288 22.75 7.85 11.21
C LYS A 288 22.24 8.90 10.23
N SER A 289 22.23 8.61 8.94
CA SER A 289 21.80 9.58 7.90
C SER A 289 20.27 9.60 7.70
N LEU A 290 19.53 8.72 8.35
CA LEU A 290 18.07 8.68 8.30
C LEU A 290 17.45 9.99 8.80
N GLU A 291 17.96 10.55 9.90
CA GLU A 291 17.43 11.75 10.52
C GLU A 291 17.48 12.97 9.59
N GLU A 292 18.53 13.05 8.75
CA GLU A 292 18.67 14.12 7.75
C GLU A 292 17.59 14.07 6.66
N LEU A 293 16.98 12.91 6.43
CA LEU A 293 16.08 12.66 5.29
C LEU A 293 14.61 12.47 5.72
N VAL A 294 14.37 11.98 6.93
CA VAL A 294 13.03 11.50 7.33
C VAL A 294 11.97 12.62 7.29
N TYR A 295 12.26 13.80 7.78
CA TYR A 295 11.28 14.90 7.83
C TYR A 295 10.98 15.45 6.43
N PHE A 296 11.96 15.52 5.54
CA PHE A 296 11.74 15.85 4.13
C PHE A 296 10.78 14.83 3.48
N LEU A 297 11.00 13.54 3.72
CA LEU A 297 10.15 12.49 3.17
C LEU A 297 8.76 12.46 3.83
N MET A 298 8.62 12.81 5.11
CA MET A 298 7.31 13.00 5.75
C MET A 298 6.50 14.09 5.05
N CYS A 299 7.11 15.24 4.77
CA CYS A 299 6.47 16.33 4.00
C CYS A 299 6.05 15.85 2.59
N TYR A 300 6.94 15.14 1.89
CA TYR A 300 6.63 14.59 0.58
C TYR A 300 5.47 13.57 0.65
N LYS A 301 5.46 12.64 1.62
CA LYS A 301 4.38 11.65 1.80
C LYS A 301 3.06 12.31 2.19
N ALA A 302 3.07 13.37 2.98
CA ALA A 302 1.86 14.16 3.27
C ALA A 302 1.26 14.74 1.99
N CYS A 303 2.07 15.28 1.07
CA CYS A 303 1.60 15.75 -0.24
C CYS A 303 1.03 14.59 -1.09
N VAL A 304 1.64 13.40 -1.06
CA VAL A 304 1.11 12.21 -1.75
C VAL A 304 -0.26 11.81 -1.18
N ARG A 305 -0.40 11.76 0.15
CA ARG A 305 -1.67 11.44 0.84
C ARG A 305 -2.75 12.46 0.53
N ALA A 306 -2.43 13.74 0.63
CA ALA A 306 -3.36 14.81 0.27
C ALA A 306 -3.86 14.66 -1.17
N LYS A 307 -2.98 14.35 -2.14
CA LYS A 307 -3.39 14.06 -3.52
C LYS A 307 -4.36 12.89 -3.60
N VAL A 308 -4.05 11.79 -2.93
CA VAL A 308 -4.87 10.56 -2.98
C VAL A 308 -6.26 10.80 -2.40
N SER A 309 -6.40 11.62 -1.35
CA SER A 309 -7.70 11.94 -0.74
C SER A 309 -8.67 12.70 -1.66
N PHE A 310 -8.17 13.32 -2.76
CA PHE A 310 -9.01 13.97 -3.77
C PHE A 310 -9.54 13.00 -4.84
N PHE A 311 -9.03 11.77 -4.90
CA PHE A 311 -9.64 10.77 -5.77
C PHE A 311 -10.88 10.19 -5.08
N PRO A 312 -12.06 10.15 -5.76
CA PRO A 312 -13.26 9.61 -5.14
C PRO A 312 -13.04 8.13 -4.87
N CYS A 313 -13.09 7.75 -3.64
CA CYS A 313 -13.46 6.43 -3.14
C CYS A 313 -13.10 6.21 -1.68
N GLU A 314 -14.05 5.81 -0.93
CA GLU A 314 -14.00 4.74 0.09
C GLU A 314 -15.44 4.60 0.61
N ARG A 315 -16.14 3.56 0.15
CA ARG A 315 -17.30 3.07 0.89
C ARG A 315 -16.77 1.95 1.78
N GLY A 316 -16.52 2.27 3.03
CA GLY A 316 -16.13 1.31 4.04
C GLY A 316 -17.24 1.10 5.07
N ARG A 317 -17.07 0.14 5.96
CA ARG A 317 -17.90 -0.02 7.16
C ARG A 317 -17.81 1.25 8.02
N GLU A 318 -18.94 1.93 8.25
CA GLU A 318 -19.17 2.69 9.46
C GLU A 318 -19.55 1.73 10.61
#